data_6d9a26fc445b84752f388ab54be18d66
#
_entry.id   6d9a26fc445b84752f388ab54be18d66
#
_cell.length_a   1.000
_cell.length_b   1.000
_cell.length_c   1.000
_cell.angle_alpha   90.00
_cell.angle_beta   90.00
_cell.angle_gamma   90.00
#
_symmetry.space_group_name_H-M   'P 1'
#
loop_
_entity.id
_entity.type
_entity.pdbx_description
1 polymer ?
#
loop_
_entity_poly.entity_id
_entity_poly.type
_entity_poly.pdbx_seq_one_letter_code
_entity_poly.pdbx_strand_id
1 'polypeptide(L)'
;MSQSKEFTLAEIAEYIDSKIVGNSSAVVNNIATLDNATKESISFLANKKYHKCIKKTLAKAVIVSTSFEIDDRLNYLVSEDPYLAYAKLTTLFKKSIHQLDNAIVHPSAVISNESKIGKDVSIGANVVIGPNCIIGNNVIIKSNCSLVQDVEIDDFS
;
A
#
# COMPACT_ATOMS: atom_id res chain seq x y z
N MET A 1 10.85 15.56 -1.30
CA MET A 1 9.66 15.32 -2.16
C MET A 1 9.46 13.82 -2.24
N SER A 2 8.39 13.30 -1.67
CA SER A 2 8.09 11.86 -1.70
C SER A 2 7.72 11.47 -3.13
N GLN A 3 8.55 10.68 -3.80
CA GLN A 3 8.19 10.11 -5.10
C GLN A 3 6.97 9.19 -4.89
N SER A 4 5.85 9.53 -5.51
CA SER A 4 4.72 8.61 -5.64
C SER A 4 5.17 7.43 -6.49
N LYS A 5 4.95 6.20 -6.02
CA LYS A 5 5.21 5.01 -6.84
C LYS A 5 4.31 5.05 -8.06
N GLU A 6 4.91 4.87 -9.22
CA GLU A 6 4.22 4.78 -10.50
C GLU A 6 4.22 3.33 -10.97
N PHE A 7 3.09 2.89 -11.50
CA PHE A 7 2.93 1.54 -12.04
C PHE A 7 2.24 1.58 -13.39
N THR A 8 2.69 0.75 -14.31
CA THR A 8 1.97 0.50 -15.56
C THR A 8 0.72 -0.35 -15.29
N LEU A 9 -0.29 -0.25 -16.15
CA LEU A 9 -1.45 -1.12 -16.03
C LEU A 9 -1.11 -2.60 -16.26
N ALA A 10 -0.04 -2.90 -17.00
CA ALA A 10 0.46 -4.25 -17.16
C ALA A 10 0.94 -4.83 -15.83
N GLU A 11 1.80 -4.11 -15.09
CA GLU A 11 2.30 -4.54 -13.78
C GLU A 11 1.17 -4.72 -12.77
N ILE A 12 0.21 -3.80 -12.77
CA ILE A 12 -0.96 -3.91 -11.90
C ILE A 12 -1.80 -5.13 -12.25
N ALA A 13 -2.08 -5.36 -13.53
CA ALA A 13 -2.91 -6.47 -13.98
C ALA A 13 -2.32 -7.82 -13.62
N GLU A 14 -1.01 -7.97 -13.77
CA GLU A 14 -0.28 -9.18 -13.34
C GLU A 14 -0.40 -9.37 -11.82
N TYR A 15 -0.19 -8.29 -11.05
CA TYR A 15 -0.23 -8.35 -9.58
C TYR A 15 -1.63 -8.71 -9.02
N ILE A 16 -2.71 -8.20 -9.62
CA ILE A 16 -4.08 -8.44 -9.16
C ILE A 16 -4.78 -9.58 -9.91
N ASP A 17 -4.09 -10.27 -10.81
CA ASP A 17 -4.63 -11.34 -11.64
C ASP A 17 -5.88 -10.92 -12.43
N SER A 18 -5.71 -9.93 -13.31
CA SER A 18 -6.79 -9.35 -14.10
C SER A 18 -6.43 -9.25 -15.58
N LYS A 19 -7.45 -9.19 -16.44
CA LYS A 19 -7.29 -8.94 -17.87
C LYS A 19 -7.37 -7.45 -18.16
N ILE A 20 -6.46 -6.96 -19.01
CA ILE A 20 -6.47 -5.56 -19.46
C ILE A 20 -7.31 -5.44 -20.74
N VAL A 21 -8.14 -4.39 -20.77
CA VAL A 21 -8.76 -3.89 -21.99
C VAL A 21 -8.38 -2.43 -22.11
N GLY A 22 -7.63 -2.07 -23.16
CA GLY A 22 -7.08 -0.75 -23.42
C GLY A 22 -5.56 -0.71 -23.42
N ASN A 23 -4.97 0.42 -23.07
CA ASN A 23 -3.52 0.64 -23.12
C ASN A 23 -2.81 0.07 -21.88
N SER A 24 -2.12 -1.05 -22.05
CA SER A 24 -1.35 -1.71 -20.99
C SER A 24 -0.16 -0.90 -20.48
N SER A 25 0.40 -0.01 -21.29
CA SER A 25 1.54 0.84 -20.94
C SER A 25 1.12 2.13 -20.23
N ALA A 26 -0.17 2.37 -20.03
CA ALA A 26 -0.62 3.55 -19.30
C ALA A 26 -0.17 3.47 -17.84
N VAL A 27 0.29 4.61 -17.30
CA VAL A 27 0.87 4.70 -15.95
C VAL A 27 -0.11 5.37 -15.01
N VAL A 28 -0.20 4.84 -13.79
CA VAL A 28 -0.97 5.40 -12.68
C VAL A 28 -0.10 5.49 -11.42
N ASN A 29 -0.37 6.46 -10.57
CA ASN A 29 0.42 6.72 -9.37
C ASN A 29 -0.40 6.79 -8.07
N ASN A 30 -1.71 6.64 -8.16
CA ASN A 30 -2.58 6.66 -6.98
C ASN A 30 -3.88 5.88 -7.23
N ILE A 31 -4.54 5.57 -6.12
CA ILE A 31 -5.88 4.98 -6.08
C ILE A 31 -6.87 6.06 -5.65
N ALA A 32 -8.00 6.17 -6.33
CA ALA A 32 -9.06 7.10 -5.98
C ALA A 32 -10.44 6.49 -6.22
N THR A 33 -11.47 7.07 -5.59
CA THR A 33 -12.86 6.75 -5.91
C THR A 33 -13.22 7.29 -7.29
N LEU A 34 -14.25 6.74 -7.93
CA LEU A 34 -14.68 7.18 -9.27
C LEU A 34 -14.94 8.70 -9.37
N ASP A 35 -15.46 9.30 -8.31
CA ASP A 35 -15.81 10.72 -8.28
C ASP A 35 -14.61 11.64 -8.03
N ASN A 36 -13.57 11.15 -7.36
CA ASN A 36 -12.36 11.92 -6.99
C ASN A 36 -11.13 11.55 -7.84
N ALA A 37 -11.30 10.69 -8.82
CA ALA A 37 -10.19 10.22 -9.64
C ALA A 37 -9.67 11.33 -10.57
N THR A 38 -8.37 11.31 -10.79
CA THR A 38 -7.66 12.15 -11.75
C THR A 38 -7.15 11.31 -12.93
N LYS A 39 -6.52 11.96 -13.91
CA LYS A 39 -5.91 11.28 -15.07
C LYS A 39 -4.70 10.39 -14.71
N GLU A 40 -4.30 10.37 -13.46
CA GLU A 40 -3.20 9.54 -12.93
C GLU A 40 -3.70 8.47 -11.95
N SER A 41 -5.02 8.40 -11.76
CA SER A 41 -5.64 7.50 -10.79
C SER A 41 -6.13 6.22 -11.43
N ILE A 42 -6.03 5.12 -10.67
CA ILE A 42 -6.82 3.91 -10.89
C ILE A 42 -7.98 3.88 -9.90
N SER A 43 -9.14 3.47 -10.36
CA SER A 43 -10.35 3.34 -9.54
C SER A 43 -10.90 1.91 -9.62
N PHE A 44 -12.00 1.63 -8.91
CA PHE A 44 -12.67 0.34 -9.01
C PHE A 44 -14.19 0.52 -8.98
N LEU A 45 -14.89 -0.42 -9.61
CA LEU A 45 -16.34 -0.52 -9.62
C LEU A 45 -16.78 -1.95 -9.26
N ALA A 46 -17.16 -2.16 -8.01
CA ALA A 46 -17.68 -3.45 -7.57
C ALA A 46 -19.22 -3.46 -7.47
N ASN A 47 -19.87 -2.30 -7.34
CA ASN A 47 -21.31 -2.20 -7.17
C ASN A 47 -21.97 -1.52 -8.38
N LYS A 48 -22.97 -2.20 -8.97
CA LYS A 48 -23.76 -1.71 -10.12
C LYS A 48 -24.40 -0.34 -9.88
N LYS A 49 -24.68 0.02 -8.64
CA LYS A 49 -25.26 1.32 -8.26
C LYS A 49 -24.40 2.50 -8.72
N TYR A 50 -23.09 2.33 -8.82
CA TYR A 50 -22.15 3.37 -9.22
C TYR A 50 -21.79 3.36 -10.71
N HIS A 51 -22.47 2.59 -11.56
CA HIS A 51 -22.27 2.57 -13.01
C HIS A 51 -22.37 3.96 -13.64
N LYS A 52 -23.24 4.82 -13.09
CA LYS A 52 -23.40 6.21 -13.58
C LYS A 52 -22.14 7.06 -13.34
N CYS A 53 -21.34 6.75 -12.31
CA CYS A 53 -20.12 7.48 -11.97
C CYS A 53 -18.99 7.20 -12.98
N ILE A 54 -18.97 6.02 -13.60
CA ILE A 54 -17.99 5.67 -14.65
C ILE A 54 -18.08 6.66 -15.84
N LYS A 55 -19.28 7.13 -16.17
CA LYS A 55 -19.45 8.07 -17.29
C LYS A 55 -18.81 9.44 -17.05
N LYS A 56 -18.55 9.79 -15.81
CA LYS A 56 -18.03 11.10 -15.39
C LYS A 56 -16.61 11.03 -14.81
N THR A 57 -16.12 9.83 -14.52
CA THR A 57 -14.80 9.68 -13.89
C THR A 57 -13.68 10.17 -14.79
N LEU A 58 -12.65 10.74 -14.19
CA LEU A 58 -11.39 11.10 -14.84
C LEU A 58 -10.32 10.03 -14.63
N ALA A 59 -10.65 8.88 -14.02
CA ALA A 59 -9.72 7.79 -13.80
C ALA A 59 -9.07 7.34 -15.13
N LYS A 60 -7.79 7.07 -15.08
CA LYS A 60 -7.05 6.50 -16.22
C LYS A 60 -7.43 5.05 -16.48
N ALA A 61 -7.74 4.31 -15.40
CA ALA A 61 -8.20 2.94 -15.47
C ALA A 61 -9.22 2.62 -14.38
N VAL A 62 -10.08 1.64 -14.62
CA VAL A 62 -11.07 1.17 -13.65
C VAL A 62 -11.05 -0.34 -13.58
N ILE A 63 -10.97 -0.88 -12.34
CA ILE A 63 -11.15 -2.31 -12.09
C ILE A 63 -12.65 -2.60 -12.11
N VAL A 64 -13.07 -3.57 -12.91
CA VAL A 64 -14.47 -3.97 -13.09
C VAL A 64 -14.64 -5.48 -13.02
N SER A 65 -15.87 -5.93 -12.80
CA SER A 65 -16.19 -7.36 -12.87
C SER A 65 -16.26 -7.86 -14.31
N THR A 66 -16.18 -9.18 -14.49
CA THR A 66 -16.34 -9.84 -15.79
C THR A 66 -17.73 -9.62 -16.43
N SER A 67 -18.73 -9.26 -15.63
CA SER A 67 -20.09 -8.96 -16.10
C SER A 67 -20.30 -7.50 -16.48
N PHE A 68 -19.25 -6.66 -16.42
CA PHE A 68 -19.33 -5.26 -16.78
C PHE A 68 -19.28 -5.07 -18.32
N GLU A 69 -20.17 -4.25 -18.86
CA GLU A 69 -20.13 -3.87 -20.27
C GLU A 69 -19.04 -2.82 -20.50
N ILE A 70 -17.99 -3.22 -21.18
CA ILE A 70 -16.81 -2.40 -21.46
C ILE A 70 -17.11 -1.44 -22.61
N ASP A 71 -16.67 -0.19 -22.49
CA ASP A 71 -16.66 0.79 -23.56
C ASP A 71 -15.19 1.21 -23.91
N ASP A 72 -15.02 1.96 -24.99
CA ASP A 72 -13.69 2.35 -25.49
C ASP A 72 -13.13 3.63 -24.84
N ARG A 73 -13.77 4.18 -23.81
CA ARG A 73 -13.41 5.48 -23.24
C ARG A 73 -12.29 5.41 -22.20
N LEU A 74 -12.19 4.29 -21.50
CA LEU A 74 -11.27 4.11 -20.39
C LEU A 74 -10.45 2.83 -20.59
N ASN A 75 -9.39 2.70 -19.81
CA ASN A 75 -8.73 1.40 -19.65
C ASN A 75 -9.45 0.62 -18.56
N TYR A 76 -9.63 -0.67 -18.76
CA TYR A 76 -10.28 -1.54 -17.80
C TYR A 76 -9.38 -2.70 -17.38
N LEU A 77 -9.38 -3.00 -16.10
CA LEU A 77 -8.82 -4.22 -15.55
C LEU A 77 -10.00 -5.11 -15.11
N VAL A 78 -10.20 -6.18 -15.86
CA VAL A 78 -11.34 -7.09 -15.66
C VAL A 78 -10.94 -8.19 -14.70
N SER A 79 -11.60 -8.28 -13.55
CA SER A 79 -11.34 -9.24 -12.51
C SER A 79 -12.60 -10.04 -12.16
N GLU A 80 -12.45 -11.30 -11.76
CA GLU A 80 -13.54 -12.11 -11.23
C GLU A 80 -14.06 -11.56 -9.90
N ASP A 81 -13.14 -11.06 -9.06
CA ASP A 81 -13.46 -10.40 -7.80
C ASP A 81 -12.83 -9.00 -7.73
N PRO A 82 -13.56 -7.94 -8.12
CA PRO A 82 -13.07 -6.57 -8.06
C PRO A 82 -12.75 -6.07 -6.64
N TYR A 83 -13.38 -6.63 -5.60
CA TYR A 83 -13.06 -6.25 -4.21
C TYR A 83 -11.70 -6.81 -3.78
N LEU A 84 -11.44 -8.08 -4.09
CA LEU A 84 -10.13 -8.70 -3.82
C LEU A 84 -9.04 -8.02 -4.63
N ALA A 85 -9.29 -7.74 -5.91
CA ALA A 85 -8.36 -7.00 -6.78
C ALA A 85 -8.03 -5.62 -6.19
N TYR A 86 -9.04 -4.89 -5.70
CA TYR A 86 -8.83 -3.60 -5.05
C TYR A 86 -8.05 -3.73 -3.74
N ALA A 87 -8.33 -4.73 -2.91
CA ALA A 87 -7.58 -4.98 -1.68
C ALA A 87 -6.10 -5.24 -1.95
N LYS A 88 -5.78 -6.09 -2.94
CA LYS A 88 -4.40 -6.31 -3.41
C LYS A 88 -3.77 -5.00 -3.91
N LEU A 89 -4.49 -4.24 -4.71
CA LEU A 89 -4.03 -2.96 -5.25
C LEU A 89 -3.68 -1.96 -4.14
N THR A 90 -4.50 -1.86 -3.08
CA THR A 90 -4.20 -0.99 -1.93
C THR A 90 -2.88 -1.34 -1.27
N THR A 91 -2.52 -2.62 -1.21
CA THR A 91 -1.23 -3.08 -0.68
C THR A 91 -0.08 -2.62 -1.57
N LEU A 92 -0.23 -2.68 -2.90
CA LEU A 92 0.77 -2.23 -3.86
C LEU A 92 1.06 -0.72 -3.74
N PHE A 93 0.00 0.09 -3.60
CA PHE A 93 0.10 1.55 -3.45
C PHE A 93 0.31 2.00 -2.00
N LYS A 94 0.16 1.10 -1.04
CA LYS A 94 0.46 1.43 0.33
C LYS A 94 1.90 1.94 0.37
N LYS A 95 2.09 3.24 0.61
CA LYS A 95 3.40 3.73 0.99
C LYS A 95 3.82 2.82 2.12
N SER A 96 4.92 2.10 1.93
CA SER A 96 5.51 1.38 3.04
C SER A 96 5.79 2.43 4.09
N ILE A 97 4.92 2.51 5.10
CA ILE A 97 5.24 3.23 6.33
C ILE A 97 6.56 2.64 6.87
N HIS A 98 6.87 1.42 6.44
CA HIS A 98 8.06 0.65 6.74
C HIS A 98 9.23 0.83 5.75
N GLN A 99 9.10 1.57 4.63
CA GLN A 99 10.25 2.06 3.87
C GLN A 99 10.71 3.41 4.43
N LEU A 100 11.21 3.39 5.66
CA LEU A 100 12.33 4.23 5.99
C LEU A 100 13.50 3.62 5.19
N ASP A 101 14.05 4.37 4.25
CA ASP A 101 15.14 3.95 3.35
C ASP A 101 16.44 3.57 4.06
N ASN A 102 16.41 3.30 5.36
CA ASN A 102 17.43 2.67 6.18
C ASN A 102 16.80 2.32 7.54
N ALA A 103 16.98 1.10 7.99
CA ALA A 103 16.81 0.73 9.40
C ALA A 103 17.69 1.69 10.24
N ILE A 104 17.08 2.61 10.94
CA ILE A 104 17.79 3.66 11.69
C ILE A 104 17.44 3.51 13.17
N VAL A 105 18.44 3.19 13.97
CA VAL A 105 18.37 3.37 15.42
C VAL A 105 18.87 4.77 15.73
N HIS A 106 17.99 5.62 16.26
CA HIS A 106 18.37 6.99 16.62
C HIS A 106 19.42 6.97 17.75
N PRO A 107 20.47 7.81 17.67
CA PRO A 107 21.55 7.81 18.66
C PRO A 107 21.10 8.04 20.12
N SER A 108 19.96 8.68 20.34
CA SER A 108 19.38 8.90 21.66
C SER A 108 18.49 7.76 22.16
N ALA A 109 18.34 6.69 21.40
CA ALA A 109 17.62 5.52 21.89
C ALA A 109 18.47 4.73 22.89
N VAL A 110 17.83 4.24 23.95
CA VAL A 110 18.46 3.41 24.98
C VAL A 110 17.89 2.00 24.86
N ILE A 111 18.74 1.05 24.51
CA ILE A 111 18.33 -0.35 24.29
C ILE A 111 19.12 -1.24 25.25
N SER A 112 18.41 -2.05 26.03
CA SER A 112 19.02 -3.03 26.89
C SER A 112 19.78 -4.09 26.08
N ASN A 113 20.97 -4.47 26.54
CA ASN A 113 21.77 -5.54 25.96
C ASN A 113 21.11 -6.93 26.06
N GLU A 114 20.10 -7.07 26.91
CA GLU A 114 19.34 -8.30 27.13
C GLU A 114 18.17 -8.42 26.12
N SER A 115 17.93 -7.38 25.30
CA SER A 115 16.87 -7.38 24.29
C SER A 115 17.35 -7.90 22.95
N LYS A 116 16.44 -8.49 22.20
CA LYS A 116 16.69 -8.97 20.83
C LYS A 116 15.99 -8.07 19.84
N ILE A 117 16.74 -7.50 18.91
CA ILE A 117 16.21 -6.63 17.86
C ILE A 117 16.35 -7.35 16.51
N GLY A 118 15.25 -7.45 15.78
CA GLY A 118 15.19 -8.06 14.46
C GLY A 118 15.90 -7.22 13.39
N LYS A 119 15.75 -7.64 12.13
CA LYS A 119 16.31 -6.95 10.96
C LYS A 119 15.38 -5.81 10.52
N ASP A 120 15.98 -4.79 9.92
CA ASP A 120 15.24 -3.66 9.31
C ASP A 120 14.30 -2.95 10.30
N VAL A 121 14.69 -2.85 11.56
CA VAL A 121 13.96 -2.18 12.63
C VAL A 121 14.34 -0.71 12.66
N SER A 122 13.33 0.18 12.72
CA SER A 122 13.54 1.62 12.90
C SER A 122 13.15 2.04 14.32
N ILE A 123 14.07 2.67 15.02
CA ILE A 123 13.89 3.11 16.40
C ILE A 123 14.10 4.61 16.50
N GLY A 124 13.06 5.33 16.86
CA GLY A 124 13.03 6.79 16.96
C GLY A 124 13.80 7.37 18.13
N ALA A 125 13.87 8.71 18.19
CA ALA A 125 14.55 9.43 19.25
C ALA A 125 13.93 9.16 20.63
N ASN A 126 14.78 9.05 21.65
CA ASN A 126 14.38 8.87 23.07
C ASN A 126 13.50 7.63 23.30
N VAL A 127 13.61 6.61 22.47
CA VAL A 127 12.99 5.31 22.72
C VAL A 127 13.80 4.60 23.80
N VAL A 128 13.12 4.00 24.76
CA VAL A 128 13.72 3.14 25.77
C VAL A 128 13.20 1.71 25.60
N ILE A 129 14.11 0.76 25.41
CA ILE A 129 13.78 -0.67 25.35
C ILE A 129 14.49 -1.35 26.52
N GLY A 130 13.69 -1.79 27.47
CA GLY A 130 14.15 -2.47 28.71
C GLY A 130 14.53 -3.93 28.44
N PRO A 131 14.93 -4.66 29.52
CA PRO A 131 15.48 -6.01 29.40
C PRO A 131 14.45 -7.02 28.85
N ASN A 132 14.97 -8.11 28.27
CA ASN A 132 14.22 -9.25 27.75
C ASN A 132 13.15 -8.89 26.69
N CYS A 133 13.18 -7.71 26.06
CA CYS A 133 12.28 -7.39 24.97
C CYS A 133 12.71 -8.11 23.68
N ILE A 134 11.72 -8.57 22.91
CA ILE A 134 11.92 -9.21 21.61
C ILE A 134 11.20 -8.37 20.56
N ILE A 135 11.96 -7.77 19.65
CA ILE A 135 11.44 -6.95 18.57
C ILE A 135 11.67 -7.69 17.25
N GLY A 136 10.60 -7.97 16.55
CA GLY A 136 10.60 -8.67 15.27
C GLY A 136 11.26 -7.87 14.14
N ASN A 137 11.18 -8.40 12.91
CA ASN A 137 11.74 -7.75 11.73
C ASN A 137 10.81 -6.67 11.19
N ASN A 138 11.37 -5.64 10.55
CA ASN A 138 10.59 -4.56 9.91
C ASN A 138 9.64 -3.83 10.88
N VAL A 139 10.01 -3.71 12.14
CA VAL A 139 9.24 -2.99 13.17
C VAL A 139 9.62 -1.51 13.18
N ILE A 140 8.65 -0.62 13.40
CA ILE A 140 8.89 0.81 13.57
C ILE A 140 8.44 1.25 14.95
N ILE A 141 9.39 1.66 15.79
CA ILE A 141 9.14 2.26 17.08
C ILE A 141 9.37 3.77 16.98
N LYS A 142 8.28 4.54 17.08
CA LYS A 142 8.36 6.00 16.97
C LYS A 142 8.97 6.63 18.23
N SER A 143 9.42 7.88 18.08
CA SER A 143 10.07 8.63 19.15
C SER A 143 9.24 8.68 20.44
N ASN A 144 9.96 8.68 21.59
CA ASN A 144 9.41 8.76 22.95
C ASN A 144 8.57 7.54 23.38
N CYS A 145 8.73 6.39 22.73
CA CYS A 145 8.14 5.14 23.21
C CYS A 145 9.01 4.53 24.32
N SER A 146 8.36 3.85 25.27
CA SER A 146 9.04 3.10 26.33
C SER A 146 8.48 1.68 26.40
N LEU A 147 9.34 0.70 26.19
CA LEU A 147 9.08 -0.72 26.38
C LEU A 147 9.81 -1.13 27.67
N VAL A 148 9.08 -1.40 28.75
CA VAL A 148 9.69 -1.52 30.09
C VAL A 148 10.53 -2.78 30.21
N GLN A 149 9.92 -3.95 30.09
CA GLN A 149 10.60 -5.26 30.08
C GLN A 149 9.67 -6.36 29.59
N ASP A 150 10.22 -7.47 29.11
CA ASP A 150 9.50 -8.68 28.71
C ASP A 150 8.41 -8.41 27.64
N VAL A 151 8.63 -7.39 26.78
CA VAL A 151 7.71 -7.02 25.69
C VAL A 151 8.10 -7.74 24.41
N GLU A 152 7.13 -8.36 23.76
CA GLU A 152 7.29 -8.96 22.44
C GLU A 152 6.50 -8.19 21.40
N ILE A 153 7.15 -7.82 20.30
CA ILE A 153 6.56 -7.14 19.14
C ILE A 153 6.85 -7.98 17.91
N ASP A 154 5.79 -8.43 17.25
CA ASP A 154 5.88 -9.25 16.05
C ASP A 154 6.38 -8.47 14.83
N ASP A 155 6.76 -9.22 13.78
CA ASP A 155 7.21 -8.67 12.52
C ASP A 155 6.19 -7.70 11.90
N PHE A 156 6.69 -6.65 11.22
CA PHE A 156 5.87 -5.66 10.49
C PHE A 156 4.91 -4.82 11.36
N SER A 157 5.21 -4.58 12.61
CA SER A 157 4.47 -3.72 13.54
C SER A 157 4.89 -2.26 13.47
#